data_d8b89620674ce8f294b0d252d091c9db
#
_entry.id   d8b89620674ce8f294b0d252d091c9db
#
_cell.length_a   1.000
_cell.length_b   1.000
_cell.length_c   1.000
_cell.angle_alpha   90.00
_cell.angle_beta   90.00
_cell.angle_gamma   90.00
#
_symmetry.space_group_name_H-M   'P 1'
#
loop_
_entity.id
_entity.type
_entity.pdbx_description
1 polymer ?
#
loop_
_entity_poly.entity_id
_entity_poly.type
_entity_poly.pdbx_seq_one_letter_code
_entity_poly.pdbx_strand_id
1 'polypeptide(L)'
;MDSRAFLDFLKVAEKLKCNTRHSYTSSGRHESVAEHSWRLAVMAYFVRDEFPEADIDKVIQMCIFHDMGEAITGDIPAFDKTSADSDHEAHVMDKLLDALPEPYRRDLKGLFAEMEALETLEAKIYKALDKLEALIQHNEADLSTWIPLEYDLQMTYGNKECSFSEYMKELRDTVREDSKKKVRQEKISNTMDGE
;
A
#
# COMPACT_ATOMS: atom_id res chain seq x y z
N MET A 1 -20.03 17.45 9.48
CA MET A 1 -18.68 18.13 9.62
C MET A 1 -18.85 19.57 9.18
N ASP A 2 -18.42 20.54 9.98
CA ASP A 2 -18.40 21.94 9.52
C ASP A 2 -17.27 22.17 8.50
N SER A 3 -17.37 23.27 7.74
CA SER A 3 -16.43 23.54 6.64
C SER A 3 -15.00 23.76 7.10
N ARG A 4 -14.77 24.25 8.33
CA ARG A 4 -13.43 24.46 8.86
C ARG A 4 -12.77 23.13 9.20
N ALA A 5 -13.44 22.26 9.94
CA ALA A 5 -12.96 20.93 10.27
C ALA A 5 -12.67 20.10 9.01
N PHE A 6 -13.54 20.21 7.99
CA PHE A 6 -13.32 19.58 6.70
C PHE A 6 -12.03 20.05 6.03
N LEU A 7 -11.83 21.37 5.91
CA LEU A 7 -10.64 21.92 5.28
C LEU A 7 -9.36 21.63 6.08
N ASP A 8 -9.43 21.60 7.40
CA ASP A 8 -8.28 21.29 8.24
C ASP A 8 -7.87 19.81 8.11
N PHE A 9 -8.82 18.88 8.01
CA PHE A 9 -8.51 17.49 7.70
C PHE A 9 -7.91 17.31 6.30
N LEU A 10 -8.45 18.01 5.29
CA LEU A 10 -7.89 17.97 3.92
C LEU A 10 -6.46 18.50 3.84
N LYS A 11 -6.06 19.46 4.68
CA LYS A 11 -4.65 19.90 4.77
C LYS A 11 -3.72 18.80 5.28
N VAL A 12 -4.21 17.92 6.15
CA VAL A 12 -3.43 16.75 6.57
C VAL A 12 -3.33 15.75 5.41
N ALA A 13 -4.44 15.40 4.78
CA ALA A 13 -4.46 14.49 3.64
C ALA A 13 -3.57 14.98 2.46
N GLU A 14 -3.49 16.32 2.25
CA GLU A 14 -2.64 16.90 1.20
C GLU A 14 -1.17 16.54 1.36
N LYS A 15 -0.67 16.39 2.59
CA LYS A 15 0.74 16.02 2.86
C LYS A 15 1.14 14.68 2.27
N LEU A 16 0.20 13.74 2.11
CA LEU A 16 0.47 12.45 1.47
C LEU A 16 0.92 12.59 0.00
N LYS A 17 0.57 13.68 -0.66
CA LYS A 17 1.08 14.01 -2.00
C LYS A 17 2.54 14.43 -2.01
N CYS A 18 3.03 14.94 -0.87
CA CYS A 18 4.40 15.42 -0.70
C CYS A 18 5.30 14.36 -0.07
N ASN A 19 4.73 13.40 0.65
CA ASN A 19 5.47 12.28 1.23
C ASN A 19 5.73 11.24 0.15
N THR A 20 7.00 10.94 -0.07
CA THR A 20 7.43 9.96 -1.08
C THR A 20 7.78 8.64 -0.44
N ARG A 21 7.41 7.58 -1.11
CA ARG A 21 7.78 6.19 -0.79
C ARG A 21 9.18 5.88 -1.31
N HIS A 22 9.75 4.76 -0.85
CA HIS A 22 11.01 4.23 -1.38
C HIS A 22 10.90 3.88 -2.87
N SER A 23 9.74 3.39 -3.31
CA SER A 23 9.49 2.97 -4.69
C SER A 23 9.55 4.12 -5.70
N TYR A 24 9.90 3.77 -6.93
CA TYR A 24 9.92 4.68 -8.07
C TYR A 24 8.76 4.40 -9.02
N THR A 25 8.26 5.45 -9.66
CA THR A 25 7.33 5.32 -10.78
C THR A 25 8.08 4.94 -12.05
N SER A 26 7.36 4.50 -13.08
CA SER A 26 7.92 4.22 -14.42
C SER A 26 8.58 5.44 -15.08
N SER A 27 8.31 6.65 -14.59
CA SER A 27 8.93 7.89 -15.08
C SER A 27 10.25 8.23 -14.36
N GLY A 28 10.70 7.41 -13.40
CA GLY A 28 11.97 7.59 -12.69
C GLY A 28 11.92 8.55 -11.50
N ARG A 29 10.75 8.99 -11.05
CA ARG A 29 10.58 9.74 -9.81
C ARG A 29 10.06 8.83 -8.68
N HIS A 30 10.29 9.22 -7.45
CA HIS A 30 9.64 8.56 -6.32
C HIS A 30 8.11 8.63 -6.42
N GLU A 31 7.45 7.55 -6.05
CA GLU A 31 6.01 7.49 -5.86
C GLU A 31 5.63 8.26 -4.59
N SER A 32 4.49 8.95 -4.59
CA SER A 32 3.93 9.52 -3.36
C SER A 32 3.01 8.51 -2.66
N VAL A 33 2.84 8.66 -1.35
CA VAL A 33 1.89 7.85 -0.55
C VAL A 33 0.46 8.00 -1.07
N ALA A 34 0.08 9.19 -1.53
CA ALA A 34 -1.23 9.42 -2.11
C ALA A 34 -1.45 8.65 -3.44
N GLU A 35 -0.41 8.51 -4.26
CA GLU A 35 -0.47 7.74 -5.52
C GLU A 35 -0.60 6.24 -5.25
N HIS A 36 0.15 5.72 -4.28
CA HIS A 36 0.00 4.36 -3.79
C HIS A 36 -1.43 4.08 -3.32
N SER A 37 -1.97 4.90 -2.43
CA SER A 37 -3.32 4.74 -1.90
C SER A 37 -4.40 4.82 -2.98
N TRP A 38 -4.22 5.73 -3.97
CA TRP A 38 -5.12 5.83 -5.12
C TRP A 38 -5.08 4.54 -5.96
N ARG A 39 -3.90 4.04 -6.32
CA ARG A 39 -3.77 2.82 -7.14
C ARG A 39 -4.29 1.60 -6.40
N LEU A 40 -4.06 1.52 -5.10
CA LEU A 40 -4.61 0.48 -4.25
C LEU A 40 -6.15 0.47 -4.26
N ALA A 41 -6.80 1.65 -4.19
CA ALA A 41 -8.25 1.76 -4.30
C ALA A 41 -8.78 1.33 -5.69
N VAL A 42 -8.03 1.62 -6.75
CA VAL A 42 -8.34 1.12 -8.11
C VAL A 42 -8.24 -0.40 -8.16
N MET A 43 -7.20 -1.00 -7.57
CA MET A 43 -7.06 -2.46 -7.51
C MET A 43 -8.24 -3.10 -6.75
N ALA A 44 -8.66 -2.52 -5.61
CA ALA A 44 -9.80 -2.99 -4.85
C ALA A 44 -11.10 -3.01 -5.68
N TYR A 45 -11.33 -1.99 -6.48
CA TYR A 45 -12.48 -1.96 -7.38
C TYR A 45 -12.49 -3.11 -8.40
N PHE A 46 -11.32 -3.46 -8.95
CA PHE A 46 -11.22 -4.48 -10.00
C PHE A 46 -11.23 -5.93 -9.49
N VAL A 47 -10.95 -6.16 -8.21
CA VAL A 47 -11.03 -7.52 -7.62
C VAL A 47 -12.42 -7.85 -7.06
N ARG A 48 -13.39 -6.95 -7.13
CA ARG A 48 -14.71 -7.10 -6.53
C ARG A 48 -15.47 -8.36 -6.95
N ASP A 49 -15.33 -8.75 -8.22
CA ASP A 49 -16.07 -9.90 -8.78
C ASP A 49 -15.48 -11.25 -8.27
N GLU A 50 -14.26 -11.22 -7.71
CA GLU A 50 -13.62 -12.37 -7.08
C GLU A 50 -14.02 -12.55 -5.60
N PHE A 51 -14.63 -11.53 -4.99
CA PHE A 51 -15.05 -11.51 -3.60
C PHE A 51 -16.48 -10.96 -3.45
N PRO A 52 -17.49 -11.64 -4.03
CA PRO A 52 -18.87 -11.15 -4.04
C PRO A 52 -19.51 -11.03 -2.65
N GLU A 53 -18.94 -11.68 -1.63
CA GLU A 53 -19.36 -11.62 -0.24
C GLU A 53 -18.74 -10.46 0.55
N ALA A 54 -17.73 -9.77 0.00
CA ALA A 54 -17.05 -8.67 0.67
C ALA A 54 -17.73 -7.32 0.39
N ASP A 55 -17.72 -6.45 1.37
CA ASP A 55 -18.04 -5.03 1.20
C ASP A 55 -16.86 -4.30 0.55
N ILE A 56 -16.87 -4.25 -0.79
CA ILE A 56 -15.77 -3.63 -1.56
C ILE A 56 -15.70 -2.11 -1.35
N ASP A 57 -16.81 -1.44 -1.06
CA ASP A 57 -16.77 -0.01 -0.73
C ASP A 57 -15.98 0.22 0.56
N LYS A 58 -16.10 -0.68 1.54
CA LYS A 58 -15.28 -0.66 2.76
C LYS A 58 -13.81 -0.97 2.46
N VAL A 59 -13.50 -1.95 1.59
CA VAL A 59 -12.13 -2.22 1.15
C VAL A 59 -11.51 -0.98 0.49
N ILE A 60 -12.24 -0.29 -0.38
CA ILE A 60 -11.77 0.96 -1.01
C ILE A 60 -11.51 2.04 0.05
N GLN A 61 -12.37 2.17 1.08
CA GLN A 61 -12.12 3.09 2.18
C GLN A 61 -10.83 2.72 2.93
N MET A 62 -10.61 1.43 3.25
CA MET A 62 -9.36 0.95 3.85
C MET A 62 -8.15 1.36 3.00
N CYS A 63 -8.19 1.12 1.70
CA CYS A 63 -7.12 1.49 0.77
C CYS A 63 -6.82 3.00 0.74
N ILE A 64 -7.85 3.85 0.84
CA ILE A 64 -7.68 5.32 0.82
C ILE A 64 -7.09 5.83 2.14
N PHE A 65 -7.49 5.25 3.28
CA PHE A 65 -7.17 5.80 4.59
C PHE A 65 -5.99 5.14 5.31
N HIS A 66 -5.51 3.96 4.87
CA HIS A 66 -4.57 3.14 5.64
C HIS A 66 -3.27 3.87 6.02
N ASP A 67 -2.72 4.68 5.14
CA ASP A 67 -1.47 5.41 5.34
C ASP A 67 -1.67 6.88 5.79
N MET A 68 -2.88 7.25 6.27
CA MET A 68 -3.14 8.63 6.72
C MET A 68 -2.22 9.09 7.85
N GLY A 69 -1.72 8.17 8.69
CA GLY A 69 -0.72 8.46 9.72
C GLY A 69 0.58 9.02 9.15
N GLU A 70 0.99 8.53 7.98
CA GLU A 70 2.21 8.95 7.29
C GLU A 70 2.18 10.42 6.83
N ALA A 71 1.01 11.05 6.76
CA ALA A 71 0.91 12.50 6.57
C ALA A 71 1.66 13.31 7.65
N ILE A 72 1.95 12.68 8.80
CA ILE A 72 2.60 13.31 9.95
C ILE A 72 3.95 12.65 10.25
N THR A 73 4.04 11.32 10.16
CA THR A 73 5.25 10.56 10.46
C THR A 73 6.22 10.44 9.28
N GLY A 74 5.73 10.60 8.05
CA GLY A 74 6.44 10.22 6.83
C GLY A 74 6.35 8.71 6.57
N ASP A 75 6.64 8.31 5.33
CA ASP A 75 6.76 6.89 4.95
C ASP A 75 8.10 6.33 5.44
N ILE A 76 8.06 5.17 6.09
CA ILE A 76 9.22 4.39 6.46
C ILE A 76 9.12 3.06 5.72
N PRO A 77 10.12 2.70 4.88
CA PRO A 77 10.11 1.43 4.16
C PRO A 77 9.86 0.24 5.09
N ALA A 78 9.04 -0.71 4.66
CA ALA A 78 8.59 -1.82 5.51
C ALA A 78 9.75 -2.66 6.10
N PHE A 79 10.90 -2.69 5.43
CA PHE A 79 12.09 -3.40 5.89
C PHE A 79 12.95 -2.60 6.89
N ASP A 80 12.71 -1.30 7.05
CA ASP A 80 13.36 -0.41 8.03
C ASP A 80 12.45 -0.09 9.22
N LYS A 81 11.13 -0.32 9.08
CA LYS A 81 10.12 0.03 10.08
C LYS A 81 10.26 -0.82 11.34
N THR A 82 10.40 -0.17 12.48
CA THR A 82 10.46 -0.82 13.81
C THR A 82 9.10 -0.84 14.50
N SER A 83 8.98 -1.62 15.60
CA SER A 83 7.76 -1.58 16.43
C SER A 83 7.51 -0.21 17.05
N ALA A 84 8.56 0.52 17.41
CA ALA A 84 8.43 1.88 17.95
C ALA A 84 7.88 2.87 16.92
N ASP A 85 8.24 2.71 15.63
CA ASP A 85 7.69 3.52 14.55
C ASP A 85 6.20 3.21 14.34
N SER A 86 5.82 1.93 14.39
CA SER A 86 4.42 1.51 14.30
C SER A 86 3.58 2.04 15.45
N ASP A 87 4.08 1.98 16.69
CA ASP A 87 3.43 2.51 17.88
C ASP A 87 3.27 4.04 17.79
N HIS A 88 4.29 4.73 17.26
CA HIS A 88 4.25 6.17 17.05
C HIS A 88 3.20 6.56 16.02
N GLU A 89 3.16 5.86 14.89
CA GLU A 89 2.19 6.09 13.81
C GLU A 89 0.75 5.84 14.31
N ALA A 90 0.52 4.73 15.03
CA ALA A 90 -0.78 4.43 15.63
C ALA A 90 -1.24 5.53 16.60
N HIS A 91 -0.33 6.06 17.44
CA HIS A 91 -0.63 7.15 18.36
C HIS A 91 -0.95 8.46 17.63
N VAL A 92 -0.20 8.78 16.58
CA VAL A 92 -0.45 9.95 15.73
C VAL A 92 -1.80 9.83 15.04
N MET A 93 -2.10 8.64 14.53
CA MET A 93 -3.37 8.35 13.87
C MET A 93 -4.55 8.49 14.84
N ASP A 94 -4.45 7.96 16.05
CA ASP A 94 -5.49 8.08 17.07
C ASP A 94 -5.79 9.56 17.40
N LYS A 95 -4.77 10.39 17.56
CA LYS A 95 -4.93 11.83 17.75
C LYS A 95 -5.59 12.53 16.57
N LEU A 96 -5.24 12.15 15.34
CA LEU A 96 -5.84 12.70 14.13
C LEU A 96 -7.33 12.39 14.08
N LEU A 97 -7.71 11.15 14.41
CA LEU A 97 -9.09 10.71 14.44
C LEU A 97 -9.89 11.35 15.58
N ASP A 98 -9.26 11.57 16.75
CA ASP A 98 -9.90 12.25 17.88
C ASP A 98 -10.30 13.69 17.58
N ALA A 99 -9.61 14.34 16.67
CA ALA A 99 -9.94 15.70 16.22
C ALA A 99 -11.17 15.75 15.31
N LEU A 100 -11.63 14.62 14.80
CA LEU A 100 -12.80 14.57 13.92
C LEU A 100 -14.12 14.62 14.70
N PRO A 101 -15.15 15.28 14.15
CA PRO A 101 -16.49 15.24 14.72
C PRO A 101 -17.16 13.89 14.47
N GLU A 102 -18.16 13.55 15.31
CA GLU A 102 -19.06 12.44 15.02
C GLU A 102 -19.92 12.70 13.76
N PRO A 103 -20.25 11.67 12.97
CA PRO A 103 -19.93 10.25 13.17
C PRO A 103 -18.56 9.81 12.63
N TYR A 104 -17.84 10.68 11.93
CA TYR A 104 -16.59 10.36 11.19
C TYR A 104 -15.52 9.76 12.09
N ARG A 105 -15.38 10.30 13.32
CA ARG A 105 -14.43 9.77 14.31
C ARG A 105 -14.70 8.29 14.61
N ARG A 106 -15.94 7.96 14.96
CA ARG A 106 -16.32 6.58 15.28
C ARG A 106 -16.11 5.65 14.10
N ASP A 107 -16.55 6.08 12.91
CA ASP A 107 -16.55 5.26 11.72
C ASP A 107 -15.12 4.96 11.26
N LEU A 108 -14.22 5.95 11.26
CA LEU A 108 -12.81 5.73 10.93
C LEU A 108 -12.05 4.97 12.01
N LYS A 109 -12.30 5.22 13.31
CA LYS A 109 -11.69 4.39 14.37
C LYS A 109 -12.09 2.92 14.22
N GLY A 110 -13.34 2.63 13.89
CA GLY A 110 -13.80 1.28 13.59
C GLY A 110 -13.08 0.66 12.39
N LEU A 111 -12.89 1.45 11.32
CA LEU A 111 -12.20 1.00 10.11
C LEU A 111 -10.72 0.66 10.41
N PHE A 112 -10.02 1.51 11.15
CA PHE A 112 -8.62 1.26 11.53
C PHE A 112 -8.47 0.07 12.45
N ALA A 113 -9.35 -0.09 13.43
CA ALA A 113 -9.36 -1.27 14.31
C ALA A 113 -9.58 -2.58 13.52
N GLU A 114 -10.46 -2.56 12.52
CA GLU A 114 -10.69 -3.71 11.64
C GLU A 114 -9.46 -4.02 10.77
N MET A 115 -8.80 -2.98 10.22
CA MET A 115 -7.58 -3.13 9.44
C MET A 115 -6.43 -3.73 10.27
N GLU A 116 -6.29 -3.32 11.52
CA GLU A 116 -5.26 -3.82 12.43
C GLU A 116 -5.53 -5.28 12.83
N ALA A 117 -6.78 -5.64 13.13
CA ALA A 117 -7.15 -6.99 13.53
C ALA A 117 -6.93 -8.03 12.42
N LEU A 118 -7.08 -7.66 11.14
CA LEU A 118 -6.95 -8.55 9.97
C LEU A 118 -7.83 -9.81 10.03
N GLU A 119 -8.96 -9.74 10.71
CA GLU A 119 -9.86 -10.88 10.90
C GLU A 119 -10.91 -10.98 9.79
N THR A 120 -11.45 -9.84 9.34
CA THR A 120 -12.49 -9.79 8.30
C THR A 120 -11.93 -10.06 6.91
N LEU A 121 -12.81 -10.42 5.98
CA LEU A 121 -12.43 -10.63 4.58
C LEU A 121 -11.94 -9.32 3.95
N GLU A 122 -12.61 -8.21 4.24
CA GLU A 122 -12.26 -6.88 3.76
C GLU A 122 -10.85 -6.46 4.19
N ALA A 123 -10.51 -6.65 5.46
CA ALA A 123 -9.18 -6.34 5.99
C ALA A 123 -8.10 -7.22 5.34
N LYS A 124 -8.39 -8.51 5.07
CA LYS A 124 -7.48 -9.41 4.37
C LYS A 124 -7.27 -9.01 2.91
N ILE A 125 -8.35 -8.66 2.20
CA ILE A 125 -8.28 -8.17 0.81
C ILE A 125 -7.42 -6.90 0.75
N TYR A 126 -7.77 -5.90 1.55
CA TYR A 126 -7.00 -4.65 1.63
C TYR A 126 -5.51 -4.94 1.84
N LYS A 127 -5.16 -5.76 2.85
CA LYS A 127 -3.76 -6.02 3.22
C LYS A 127 -3.00 -6.78 2.14
N ALA A 128 -3.64 -7.71 1.46
CA ALA A 128 -3.04 -8.40 0.33
C ALA A 128 -2.76 -7.44 -0.84
N LEU A 129 -3.72 -6.58 -1.15
CA LEU A 129 -3.58 -5.58 -2.22
C LEU A 129 -2.47 -4.57 -1.90
N ASP A 130 -2.35 -4.09 -0.64
CA ASP A 130 -1.28 -3.22 -0.18
C ASP A 130 0.11 -3.82 -0.49
N LYS A 131 0.30 -5.11 -0.16
CA LYS A 131 1.56 -5.81 -0.47
C LYS A 131 1.79 -6.00 -1.97
N LEU A 132 0.74 -6.31 -2.70
CA LEU A 132 0.81 -6.50 -4.16
C LEU A 132 1.09 -5.20 -4.90
N GLU A 133 0.48 -4.10 -4.48
CA GLU A 133 0.70 -2.79 -5.09
C GLU A 133 2.17 -2.40 -5.07
N ALA A 134 2.85 -2.51 -3.91
CA ALA A 134 4.27 -2.23 -3.78
C ALA A 134 5.13 -3.08 -4.73
N LEU A 135 4.83 -4.37 -4.85
CA LEU A 135 5.56 -5.29 -5.75
C LEU A 135 5.33 -4.96 -7.23
N ILE A 136 4.09 -4.60 -7.59
CA ILE A 136 3.74 -4.18 -8.95
C ILE A 136 4.47 -2.86 -9.29
N GLN A 137 4.50 -1.92 -8.35
CA GLN A 137 5.21 -0.65 -8.54
C GLN A 137 6.70 -0.87 -8.78
N HIS A 138 7.36 -1.75 -8.03
CA HIS A 138 8.75 -2.13 -8.28
C HIS A 138 8.93 -2.79 -9.66
N ASN A 139 7.99 -3.64 -10.10
CA ASN A 139 8.04 -4.23 -11.43
C ASN A 139 7.91 -3.20 -12.56
N GLU A 140 7.24 -2.10 -12.34
CA GLU A 140 7.08 -1.01 -13.32
C GLU A 140 8.24 -0.01 -13.31
N ALA A 141 8.94 0.14 -12.18
CA ALA A 141 10.12 0.99 -12.05
C ALA A 141 11.32 0.39 -12.78
N ASP A 142 12.34 1.20 -13.08
CA ASP A 142 13.60 0.73 -13.64
C ASP A 142 14.33 -0.19 -12.65
N LEU A 143 14.96 -1.27 -13.14
CA LEU A 143 15.63 -2.24 -12.28
C LEU A 143 16.84 -1.64 -11.53
N SER A 144 17.46 -0.59 -12.08
CA SER A 144 18.55 0.14 -11.40
C SER A 144 18.11 0.84 -10.11
N THR A 145 16.81 1.01 -9.90
CA THR A 145 16.26 1.57 -8.67
C THR A 145 16.13 0.55 -7.54
N TRP A 146 16.27 -0.75 -7.85
CA TRP A 146 16.16 -1.82 -6.86
C TRP A 146 17.42 -1.94 -6.01
N ILE A 147 17.24 -2.01 -4.70
CA ILE A 147 18.33 -2.37 -3.78
C ILE A 147 18.46 -3.91 -3.71
N PRO A 148 19.61 -4.45 -3.27
CA PRO A 148 19.83 -5.91 -3.25
C PRO A 148 18.75 -6.71 -2.50
N LEU A 149 18.20 -6.17 -1.40
CA LEU A 149 17.15 -6.81 -0.61
C LEU A 149 15.85 -7.00 -1.40
N GLU A 150 15.55 -6.12 -2.33
CA GLU A 150 14.28 -6.15 -3.08
C GLU A 150 14.20 -7.33 -4.05
N TYR A 151 15.33 -7.85 -4.52
CA TYR A 151 15.35 -9.08 -5.33
C TYR A 151 14.76 -10.27 -4.55
N ASP A 152 15.03 -10.38 -3.25
CA ASP A 152 14.48 -11.42 -2.39
C ASP A 152 13.04 -11.09 -1.97
N LEU A 153 12.75 -9.83 -1.67
CA LEU A 153 11.41 -9.38 -1.33
C LEU A 153 10.43 -9.61 -2.49
N GLN A 154 10.83 -9.38 -3.74
CA GLN A 154 9.99 -9.69 -4.90
C GLN A 154 9.59 -11.18 -4.98
N MET A 155 10.36 -12.07 -4.39
CA MET A 155 10.04 -13.50 -4.35
C MET A 155 9.16 -13.91 -3.16
N THR A 156 9.21 -13.18 -2.04
CA THR A 156 8.65 -13.63 -0.75
C THR A 156 7.60 -12.71 -0.14
N TYR A 157 7.69 -11.39 -0.35
CA TYR A 157 6.80 -10.41 0.24
C TYR A 157 5.35 -10.60 -0.20
N GLY A 158 4.40 -10.43 0.71
CA GLY A 158 2.98 -10.59 0.44
C GLY A 158 2.48 -12.05 0.33
N ASN A 159 3.35 -13.06 0.38
CA ASN A 159 2.93 -14.46 0.27
C ASN A 159 1.95 -14.87 1.37
N LYS A 160 2.19 -14.44 2.60
CA LYS A 160 1.32 -14.71 3.75
C LYS A 160 -0.03 -14.02 3.59
N GLU A 161 0.00 -12.73 3.26
CA GLU A 161 -1.18 -11.90 3.12
C GLU A 161 -2.08 -12.36 1.96
N CYS A 162 -1.51 -12.88 0.89
CA CYS A 162 -2.27 -13.43 -0.25
C CYS A 162 -2.76 -14.87 -0.03
N SER A 163 -2.34 -15.56 1.04
CA SER A 163 -2.61 -16.99 1.24
C SER A 163 -4.06 -17.35 1.55
N PHE A 164 -4.92 -16.40 1.88
CA PHE A 164 -6.30 -16.63 2.28
C PHE A 164 -7.25 -16.97 1.11
N SER A 165 -6.86 -16.66 -0.14
CA SER A 165 -7.67 -16.84 -1.34
C SER A 165 -6.84 -17.44 -2.48
N GLU A 166 -7.41 -18.34 -3.27
CA GLU A 166 -6.74 -18.91 -4.46
C GLU A 166 -6.48 -17.82 -5.50
N TYR A 167 -7.44 -16.90 -5.72
CA TYR A 167 -7.26 -15.78 -6.63
C TYR A 167 -6.07 -14.88 -6.20
N MET A 168 -5.97 -14.53 -4.91
CA MET A 168 -4.86 -13.71 -4.42
C MET A 168 -3.51 -14.42 -4.52
N LYS A 169 -3.46 -15.75 -4.35
CA LYS A 169 -2.25 -16.53 -4.59
C LYS A 169 -1.84 -16.48 -6.06
N GLU A 170 -2.78 -16.72 -6.97
CA GLU A 170 -2.53 -16.67 -8.41
C GLU A 170 -2.06 -15.29 -8.85
N LEU A 171 -2.71 -14.22 -8.36
CA LEU A 171 -2.30 -12.85 -8.63
C LEU A 171 -0.87 -12.59 -8.13
N ARG A 172 -0.56 -13.02 -6.90
CA ARG A 172 0.79 -12.91 -6.32
C ARG A 172 1.84 -13.68 -7.14
N ASP A 173 1.49 -14.87 -7.61
CA ASP A 173 2.38 -15.69 -8.45
C ASP A 173 2.62 -15.04 -9.81
N THR A 174 1.60 -14.45 -10.41
CA THR A 174 1.70 -13.69 -11.66
C THR A 174 2.68 -12.51 -11.50
N VAL A 175 2.53 -11.70 -10.43
CA VAL A 175 3.44 -10.60 -10.12
C VAL A 175 4.87 -11.09 -9.93
N ARG A 176 5.07 -12.24 -9.29
CA ARG A 176 6.40 -12.87 -9.11
C ARG A 176 7.03 -13.29 -10.42
N GLU A 177 6.25 -13.86 -11.33
CA GLU A 177 6.77 -14.25 -12.65
C GLU A 177 7.16 -13.01 -13.48
N ASP A 178 6.44 -11.91 -13.36
CA ASP A 178 6.83 -10.64 -13.99
C ASP A 178 8.15 -10.10 -13.41
N SER A 179 8.36 -10.18 -12.10
CA SER A 179 9.65 -9.84 -11.47
C SER A 179 10.80 -10.70 -11.99
N LYS A 180 10.59 -12.01 -12.07
CA LYS A 180 11.61 -12.94 -12.63
C LYS A 180 11.93 -12.64 -14.08
N LYS A 181 10.92 -12.32 -14.87
CA LYS A 181 11.05 -11.97 -16.28
C LYS A 181 11.84 -10.69 -16.47
N LYS A 182 11.54 -9.66 -15.70
CA LYS A 182 12.24 -8.39 -15.67
C LYS A 182 13.74 -8.57 -15.37
N VAL A 183 14.08 -9.29 -14.28
CA VAL A 183 15.46 -9.57 -13.89
C VAL A 183 16.23 -10.37 -14.95
N ARG A 184 15.57 -11.32 -15.63
CA ARG A 184 16.20 -12.09 -16.72
C ARG A 184 16.49 -11.23 -17.95
N GLN A 185 15.57 -10.35 -18.32
CA GLN A 185 15.73 -9.46 -19.49
C GLN A 185 16.91 -8.51 -19.30
N GLU A 186 17.05 -7.92 -18.13
CA GLU A 186 18.17 -7.03 -17.79
C GLU A 186 19.52 -7.75 -17.89
N LYS A 187 19.61 -8.99 -17.37
CA LYS A 187 20.85 -9.79 -17.47
C LYS A 187 21.26 -10.06 -18.92
N ILE A 188 20.30 -10.29 -19.80
CA ILE A 188 20.55 -10.51 -21.23
C ILE A 188 21.05 -9.23 -21.89
N SER A 189 20.39 -8.08 -21.62
CA SER A 189 20.80 -6.77 -22.15
C SER A 189 22.24 -6.43 -21.76
N ASN A 190 22.56 -6.54 -20.47
CA ASN A 190 23.91 -6.24 -19.96
C ASN A 190 25.00 -7.17 -20.51
N THR A 191 24.64 -8.38 -20.97
CA THR A 191 25.60 -9.29 -21.61
C THR A 191 25.87 -8.90 -23.06
N MET A 192 24.88 -8.31 -23.75
CA MET A 192 24.99 -7.88 -25.14
C MET A 192 25.71 -6.53 -25.30
N ASP A 193 25.61 -5.66 -24.29
CA ASP A 193 26.28 -4.33 -24.29
C ASP A 193 27.73 -4.39 -23.80
N GLY A 194 28.20 -5.55 -23.33
CA GLY A 194 29.56 -5.79 -22.83
C GLY A 194 30.50 -6.49 -23.83
N GLU A 195 30.05 -6.80 -25.03
CA GLU A 195 30.83 -7.30 -26.18
C GLU A 195 31.07 -6.16 -27.18
#